data_cf32e9289cd8bf68a86d584ac82a9887
#
_entry.id   cf32e9289cd8bf68a86d584ac82a9887
#
_cell.length_a   1.000
_cell.length_b   1.000
_cell.length_c   1.000
_cell.angle_alpha   90.00
_cell.angle_beta   90.00
_cell.angle_gamma   90.00
#
_symmetry.space_group_name_H-M   'P 1'
#
loop_
_entity.id
_entity.type
_entity.pdbx_description
1 polymer ?
#
loop_
_entity_poly.entity_id
_entity_poly.type
_entity_poly.pdbx_seq_one_letter_code
_entity_poly.pdbx_strand_id
1 'polypeptide(L)'
;MAGSNASSRKRQSPGAAAQRRGVRRDDLRSEWHLATNPREILVTEFEFSLLRVGAAFERWQSECLGTISEQRLGSVCNAILHVVRLKDRPKSQAEIARLLNRDDIANVQYSMRKLQQAGLIERCPSGPRKSVAYRVTRRGRRVSDDYARLRAQVLMTLIPELGEGGDRISAAQQSLDMMRGIYEQAALVLATHRGADNARESS
;
A
#
# COMPACT_ATOMS: atom_id res chain seq x y z
N MET A 1 -3.53 43.75 72.66
CA MET A 1 -3.72 42.43 73.24
C MET A 1 -4.30 41.51 72.22
N ALA A 2 -3.57 40.44 71.93
CA ALA A 2 -3.95 39.18 71.38
C ALA A 2 -4.76 39.18 70.07
N GLY A 3 -4.02 39.01 68.98
CA GLY A 3 -4.47 38.58 67.72
C GLY A 3 -4.52 37.06 67.61
N SER A 4 -5.58 36.53 67.02
CA SER A 4 -5.69 35.10 66.72
C SER A 4 -5.51 34.91 65.26
N ASN A 5 -4.51 34.15 64.89
CA ASN A 5 -4.10 33.82 63.54
C ASN A 5 -4.81 32.53 63.18
N ALA A 6 -5.83 32.60 62.27
CA ALA A 6 -6.50 31.42 61.74
C ALA A 6 -5.97 31.07 60.33
N SER A 7 -5.08 30.07 60.32
CA SER A 7 -4.49 29.48 59.11
C SER A 7 -5.55 28.71 58.34
N SER A 8 -5.91 29.21 57.16
CA SER A 8 -6.82 28.55 56.22
C SER A 8 -6.03 27.52 55.38
N ARG A 9 -6.15 26.23 55.73
CA ARG A 9 -5.62 25.10 54.94
C ARG A 9 -6.46 24.91 53.67
N LYS A 10 -5.92 25.34 52.56
CA LYS A 10 -6.42 25.06 51.24
C LYS A 10 -6.24 23.57 50.95
N ARG A 11 -7.35 22.81 50.91
CA ARG A 11 -7.38 21.42 50.43
C ARG A 11 -7.11 21.40 48.96
N GLN A 12 -5.96 20.90 48.59
CA GLN A 12 -5.66 20.53 47.20
C GLN A 12 -6.36 19.21 46.90
N SER A 13 -7.31 19.25 45.96
CA SER A 13 -7.90 18.07 45.35
C SER A 13 -6.85 17.42 44.43
N PRO A 14 -6.63 16.10 44.50
CA PRO A 14 -5.77 15.43 43.51
C PRO A 14 -6.56 15.29 42.19
N GLY A 15 -6.21 16.12 41.23
CA GLY A 15 -6.66 15.95 39.85
C GLY A 15 -6.16 14.61 39.32
N ALA A 16 -7.06 13.68 39.16
CA ALA A 16 -6.81 12.43 38.47
C ALA A 16 -6.51 12.72 36.99
N ALA A 17 -5.23 12.92 36.70
CA ALA A 17 -4.74 12.77 35.35
C ALA A 17 -4.89 11.29 34.96
N ALA A 18 -6.00 10.97 34.31
CA ALA A 18 -6.17 9.69 33.63
C ALA A 18 -5.08 9.58 32.55
N GLN A 19 -3.93 9.07 32.94
CA GLN A 19 -2.91 8.62 32.04
C GLN A 19 -3.55 7.55 31.15
N ARG A 20 -3.88 7.92 29.93
CA ARG A 20 -4.13 6.97 28.85
C ARG A 20 -2.84 6.13 28.75
N ARG A 21 -2.85 4.95 29.34
CA ARG A 21 -1.84 3.93 29.13
C ARG A 21 -1.96 3.54 27.65
N GLY A 22 -1.18 4.20 26.81
CA GLY A 22 -0.88 3.66 25.50
C GLY A 22 -0.33 2.25 25.73
N VAL A 23 -0.88 1.27 25.06
CA VAL A 23 -0.35 -0.09 25.01
C VAL A 23 1.15 0.06 24.79
N ARG A 24 1.97 -0.34 25.76
CA ARG A 24 3.41 -0.24 25.66
C ARG A 24 3.83 -1.10 24.48
N ARG A 25 4.65 -0.54 23.58
CA ARG A 25 5.25 -1.30 22.47
C ARG A 25 5.93 -2.59 22.94
N ASP A 26 6.39 -2.63 24.18
CA ASP A 26 7.03 -3.80 24.79
C ASP A 26 6.05 -4.95 25.09
N ASP A 27 4.77 -4.68 25.34
CA ASP A 27 3.77 -5.71 25.64
C ASP A 27 3.38 -6.54 24.38
N LEU A 28 3.56 -5.98 23.19
CA LEU A 28 3.31 -6.70 21.91
C LEU A 28 4.55 -7.44 21.38
N ARG A 29 5.74 -7.10 21.90
CA ARG A 29 7.01 -7.63 21.40
C ARG A 29 7.30 -9.09 21.80
N SER A 30 6.70 -9.59 22.86
CA SER A 30 7.01 -10.91 23.40
C SER A 30 6.15 -12.06 22.85
N GLU A 31 5.13 -11.76 22.03
CA GLU A 31 4.13 -12.76 21.59
C GLU A 31 4.25 -13.18 20.11
N TRP A 32 5.14 -12.56 19.34
CA TRP A 32 5.32 -12.94 17.95
C TRP A 32 6.20 -14.19 17.81
N HIS A 33 5.61 -15.30 17.34
CA HIS A 33 6.34 -16.55 17.05
C HIS A 33 7.44 -16.39 15.97
N LEU A 34 7.40 -15.31 15.19
CA LEU A 34 8.36 -14.96 14.14
C LEU A 34 9.60 -14.21 14.66
N ALA A 35 9.65 -13.86 15.94
CA ALA A 35 10.64 -12.93 16.46
C ALA A 35 11.23 -13.43 17.78
N THR A 36 12.51 -13.81 17.75
CA THR A 36 13.28 -14.33 18.89
C THR A 36 14.34 -13.35 19.39
N ASN A 37 14.63 -12.31 18.62
CA ASN A 37 15.64 -11.30 18.95
C ASN A 37 15.20 -9.89 18.50
N PRO A 38 15.84 -8.80 18.99
CA PRO A 38 15.43 -7.42 18.69
C PRO A 38 15.36 -7.07 17.19
N ARG A 39 16.22 -7.66 16.38
CA ARG A 39 16.23 -7.44 14.92
C ARG A 39 15.02 -8.07 14.24
N GLU A 40 14.68 -9.30 14.62
CA GLU A 40 13.51 -10.01 14.12
C GLU A 40 12.22 -9.31 14.56
N ILE A 41 12.16 -8.81 15.81
CA ILE A 41 11.02 -8.01 16.29
C ILE A 41 10.80 -6.80 15.38
N LEU A 42 11.87 -6.04 15.08
CA LEU A 42 11.76 -4.85 14.22
C LEU A 42 11.25 -5.18 12.82
N VAL A 43 11.75 -6.26 12.20
CA VAL A 43 11.31 -6.70 10.88
C VAL A 43 9.85 -7.16 10.92
N THR A 44 9.46 -7.95 11.92
CA THR A 44 8.08 -8.43 12.10
C THR A 44 7.08 -7.28 12.29
N GLU A 45 7.42 -6.26 13.10
CA GLU A 45 6.59 -5.06 13.26
C GLU A 45 6.45 -4.27 11.95
N PHE A 46 7.52 -4.18 11.17
CA PHE A 46 7.50 -3.56 9.85
C PHE A 46 6.59 -4.34 8.89
N GLU A 47 6.73 -5.67 8.81
CA GLU A 47 5.89 -6.53 7.96
C GLU A 47 4.41 -6.44 8.32
N PHE A 48 4.09 -6.43 9.61
CA PHE A 48 2.72 -6.24 10.05
C PHE A 48 2.16 -4.87 9.69
N SER A 49 2.98 -3.82 9.79
CA SER A 49 2.61 -2.48 9.34
C SER A 49 2.38 -2.43 7.82
N LEU A 50 3.22 -3.12 7.04
CA LEU A 50 3.09 -3.22 5.59
C LEU A 50 1.77 -3.91 5.18
N LEU A 51 1.40 -5.01 5.84
CA LEU A 51 0.11 -5.69 5.63
C LEU A 51 -1.08 -4.77 5.89
N ARG A 52 -1.05 -4.04 7.00
CA ARG A 52 -2.13 -3.12 7.38
C ARG A 52 -2.26 -1.94 6.44
N VAL A 53 -1.15 -1.34 6.06
CA VAL A 53 -1.13 -0.21 5.12
C VAL A 53 -1.58 -0.70 3.74
N GLY A 54 -1.11 -1.85 3.28
CA GLY A 54 -1.54 -2.46 2.02
C GLY A 54 -3.06 -2.65 1.96
N ALA A 55 -3.65 -3.28 3.00
CA ALA A 55 -5.08 -3.49 3.09
C ALA A 55 -5.88 -2.17 3.15
N ALA A 56 -5.38 -1.15 3.85
CA ALA A 56 -6.02 0.16 3.90
C ALA A 56 -5.96 0.87 2.54
N PHE A 57 -4.83 0.79 1.85
CA PHE A 57 -4.64 1.38 0.53
C PHE A 57 -5.52 0.69 -0.53
N GLU A 58 -5.65 -0.64 -0.50
CA GLU A 58 -6.55 -1.38 -1.38
C GLU A 58 -8.02 -1.01 -1.17
N ARG A 59 -8.46 -0.87 0.08
CA ARG A 59 -9.82 -0.37 0.38
C ARG A 59 -10.03 1.02 -0.18
N TRP A 60 -9.10 1.95 0.09
CA TRP A 60 -9.16 3.31 -0.44
C TRP A 60 -9.30 3.33 -1.96
N GLN A 61 -8.48 2.57 -2.69
CA GLN A 61 -8.55 2.48 -4.14
C GLN A 61 -9.91 1.96 -4.62
N SER A 62 -10.43 0.93 -3.96
CA SER A 62 -11.71 0.31 -4.31
C SER A 62 -12.89 1.26 -4.06
N GLU A 63 -12.90 1.96 -2.94
CA GLU A 63 -13.92 2.96 -2.60
C GLU A 63 -13.89 4.16 -3.57
N CYS A 64 -12.69 4.68 -3.88
CA CYS A 64 -12.57 5.74 -4.88
C CYS A 64 -13.15 5.32 -6.22
N LEU A 65 -12.77 4.13 -6.69
CA LEU A 65 -13.22 3.64 -7.99
C LEU A 65 -14.73 3.35 -7.99
N GLY A 66 -15.26 2.86 -6.88
CA GLY A 66 -16.70 2.64 -6.68
C GLY A 66 -17.52 3.94 -6.68
N THR A 67 -16.92 5.06 -6.25
CA THR A 67 -17.56 6.38 -6.25
C THR A 67 -17.66 6.98 -7.66
N ILE A 68 -16.68 6.71 -8.53
CA ILE A 68 -16.56 7.35 -9.85
C ILE A 68 -16.90 6.42 -11.03
N SER A 69 -17.14 5.15 -10.76
CA SER A 69 -17.46 4.14 -11.78
C SER A 69 -18.72 3.37 -11.38
N GLU A 70 -19.64 3.21 -12.30
CA GLU A 70 -20.86 2.40 -12.12
C GLU A 70 -20.56 0.90 -11.91
N GLN A 71 -19.35 0.48 -12.28
CA GLN A 71 -18.93 -0.91 -12.21
C GLN A 71 -18.07 -1.16 -10.96
N ARG A 72 -18.33 -2.28 -10.27
CA ARG A 72 -17.52 -2.73 -9.14
C ARG A 72 -16.16 -3.24 -9.62
N LEU A 73 -15.21 -2.33 -9.73
CA LEU A 73 -13.82 -2.58 -10.06
C LEU A 73 -12.98 -2.52 -8.79
N GLY A 74 -12.14 -3.54 -8.55
CA GLY A 74 -11.28 -3.58 -7.36
C GLY A 74 -9.98 -2.81 -7.53
N SER A 75 -9.18 -2.78 -6.46
CA SER A 75 -7.88 -2.07 -6.39
C SER A 75 -6.91 -2.46 -7.50
N VAL A 76 -6.85 -3.74 -7.89
CA VAL A 76 -6.00 -4.21 -8.99
C VAL A 76 -6.41 -3.59 -10.33
N CYS A 77 -7.72 -3.46 -10.59
CA CYS A 77 -8.21 -2.77 -11.79
C CYS A 77 -7.78 -1.29 -11.78
N ASN A 78 -7.89 -0.62 -10.61
CA ASN A 78 -7.44 0.76 -10.47
C ASN A 78 -5.95 0.90 -10.76
N ALA A 79 -5.11 0.07 -10.16
CA ALA A 79 -3.66 0.08 -10.37
C ALA A 79 -3.31 -0.15 -11.87
N ILE A 80 -3.95 -1.13 -12.52
CA ILE A 80 -3.76 -1.40 -13.96
C ILE A 80 -4.17 -0.19 -14.80
N LEU A 81 -5.33 0.43 -14.53
CA LEU A 81 -5.80 1.59 -15.28
C LEU A 81 -4.78 2.75 -15.23
N HIS A 82 -4.24 3.04 -14.05
CA HIS A 82 -3.22 4.08 -13.89
C HIS A 82 -1.90 3.71 -14.57
N VAL A 83 -1.47 2.45 -14.50
CA VAL A 83 -0.26 1.99 -15.19
C VAL A 83 -0.43 2.05 -16.72
N VAL A 84 -1.58 1.65 -17.24
CA VAL A 84 -1.86 1.75 -18.70
C VAL A 84 -1.82 3.21 -19.15
N ARG A 85 -2.32 4.13 -18.33
CA ARG A 85 -2.27 5.58 -18.62
C ARG A 85 -0.87 6.21 -18.46
N LEU A 86 0.01 5.59 -17.69
CA LEU A 86 1.34 6.14 -17.42
C LEU A 86 2.10 6.46 -18.72
N LYS A 87 2.60 7.71 -18.83
CA LYS A 87 3.30 8.25 -20.01
C LYS A 87 2.49 8.17 -21.32
N ASP A 88 1.18 7.96 -21.22
CA ASP A 88 0.21 7.99 -22.32
C ASP A 88 0.58 7.16 -23.58
N ARG A 89 1.25 6.04 -23.40
CA ARG A 89 1.66 5.10 -24.45
C ARG A 89 1.10 3.70 -24.23
N PRO A 90 0.86 2.93 -25.30
CA PRO A 90 0.47 1.53 -25.18
C PRO A 90 1.50 0.70 -24.41
N LYS A 91 1.01 -0.28 -23.66
CA LYS A 91 1.84 -1.20 -22.88
C LYS A 91 1.40 -2.64 -23.08
N SER A 92 2.35 -3.56 -23.20
CA SER A 92 2.07 -4.98 -23.19
C SER A 92 1.61 -5.46 -21.81
N GLN A 93 0.92 -6.61 -21.77
CA GLN A 93 0.54 -7.23 -20.52
C GLN A 93 1.76 -7.51 -19.61
N ALA A 94 2.84 -8.01 -20.17
CA ALA A 94 4.07 -8.28 -19.42
C ALA A 94 4.67 -6.99 -18.83
N GLU A 95 4.63 -5.89 -19.59
CA GLU A 95 5.07 -4.59 -19.06
C GLU A 95 4.18 -4.10 -17.93
N ILE A 96 2.85 -4.27 -18.03
CA ILE A 96 1.90 -3.89 -16.98
C ILE A 96 2.17 -4.70 -15.72
N ALA A 97 2.31 -6.02 -15.83
CA ALA A 97 2.62 -6.90 -14.70
C ALA A 97 3.94 -6.50 -14.01
N ARG A 98 4.99 -6.26 -14.80
CA ARG A 98 6.30 -5.82 -14.29
C ARG A 98 6.23 -4.47 -13.58
N LEU A 99 5.51 -3.49 -14.13
CA LEU A 99 5.36 -2.17 -13.50
C LEU A 99 4.58 -2.23 -12.19
N LEU A 100 3.70 -3.21 -12.03
CA LEU A 100 2.94 -3.46 -10.80
C LEU A 100 3.64 -4.43 -9.84
N ASN A 101 4.82 -4.93 -10.21
CA ASN A 101 5.54 -5.96 -9.48
C ASN A 101 4.67 -7.19 -9.19
N ARG A 102 3.95 -7.68 -10.22
CA ARG A 102 3.04 -8.82 -10.09
C ARG A 102 3.49 -9.98 -10.96
N ASP A 103 3.57 -11.14 -10.35
CA ASP A 103 3.84 -12.44 -10.96
C ASP A 103 2.55 -13.27 -11.18
N ASP A 104 1.48 -12.93 -10.48
CA ASP A 104 0.14 -13.50 -10.67
C ASP A 104 -0.51 -13.01 -11.99
N ILE A 105 -0.03 -13.57 -13.09
CA ILE A 105 -0.45 -13.21 -14.44
C ILE A 105 -1.95 -13.49 -14.68
N ALA A 106 -2.50 -14.52 -14.03
CA ALA A 106 -3.91 -14.87 -14.17
C ALA A 106 -4.82 -13.76 -13.63
N ASN A 107 -4.50 -13.20 -12.46
CA ASN A 107 -5.24 -12.10 -11.85
C ASN A 107 -5.07 -10.79 -12.65
N VAL A 108 -3.86 -10.52 -13.16
CA VAL A 108 -3.63 -9.39 -14.06
C VAL A 108 -4.50 -9.50 -15.30
N GLN A 109 -4.54 -10.67 -15.97
CA GLN A 109 -5.38 -10.93 -17.13
C GLN A 109 -6.87 -10.78 -16.82
N TYR A 110 -7.32 -11.32 -15.71
CA TYR A 110 -8.70 -11.19 -15.25
C TYR A 110 -9.11 -9.72 -15.07
N SER A 111 -8.28 -8.96 -14.38
CA SER A 111 -8.51 -7.54 -14.13
C SER A 111 -8.46 -6.71 -15.41
N MET A 112 -7.58 -7.05 -16.36
CA MET A 112 -7.53 -6.41 -17.67
C MET A 112 -8.80 -6.70 -18.49
N ARG A 113 -9.32 -7.94 -18.47
CA ARG A 113 -10.61 -8.26 -19.10
C ARG A 113 -11.75 -7.43 -18.52
N LYS A 114 -11.81 -7.29 -17.21
CA LYS A 114 -12.81 -6.43 -16.55
C LYS A 114 -12.72 -4.98 -17.01
N LEU A 115 -11.52 -4.42 -17.10
CA LEU A 115 -11.30 -3.06 -17.58
C LEU A 115 -11.69 -2.89 -19.07
N GLN A 116 -11.46 -3.90 -19.91
CA GLN A 116 -11.90 -3.91 -21.30
C GLN A 116 -13.44 -3.97 -21.40
N GLN A 117 -14.08 -4.86 -20.64
CA GLN A 117 -15.55 -4.95 -20.57
C GLN A 117 -16.19 -3.65 -20.07
N ALA A 118 -15.51 -2.96 -19.14
CA ALA A 118 -15.90 -1.63 -18.68
C ALA A 118 -15.65 -0.52 -19.72
N GLY A 119 -14.98 -0.83 -20.83
CA GLY A 119 -14.60 0.16 -21.84
C GLY A 119 -13.57 1.18 -21.37
N LEU A 120 -12.74 0.84 -20.38
CA LEU A 120 -11.74 1.74 -19.83
C LEU A 120 -10.37 1.60 -20.49
N ILE A 121 -10.05 0.40 -20.95
CA ILE A 121 -8.86 0.10 -21.78
C ILE A 121 -9.25 -0.65 -23.02
N GLU A 122 -8.44 -0.55 -24.05
CA GLU A 122 -8.63 -1.26 -25.32
C GLU A 122 -7.33 -1.87 -25.83
N ARG A 123 -7.45 -2.92 -26.62
CA ARG A 123 -6.31 -3.53 -27.33
C ARG A 123 -5.91 -2.67 -28.52
N CYS A 124 -4.63 -2.57 -28.76
CA CYS A 124 -4.07 -1.93 -29.95
C CYS A 124 -2.79 -2.65 -30.39
N PRO A 125 -2.45 -2.62 -31.68
CA PRO A 125 -1.15 -3.09 -32.14
C PRO A 125 -0.04 -2.17 -31.63
N SER A 126 1.10 -2.75 -31.27
CA SER A 126 2.28 -1.99 -30.84
C SER A 126 3.54 -2.59 -31.42
N GLY A 127 4.41 -1.71 -31.93
CA GLY A 127 5.69 -2.06 -32.49
C GLY A 127 5.64 -2.75 -33.86
N PRO A 128 6.82 -3.03 -34.45
CA PRO A 128 6.96 -3.58 -35.81
C PRO A 128 6.30 -4.95 -36.02
N ARG A 129 6.25 -5.77 -34.95
CA ARG A 129 5.66 -7.11 -34.95
C ARG A 129 4.15 -7.12 -34.66
N LYS A 130 3.51 -5.94 -34.59
CA LYS A 130 2.07 -5.79 -34.25
C LYS A 130 1.67 -6.59 -32.98
N SER A 131 2.56 -6.68 -32.00
CA SER A 131 2.26 -7.33 -30.73
C SER A 131 1.09 -6.66 -30.03
N VAL A 132 0.32 -7.43 -29.26
CA VAL A 132 -0.84 -6.91 -28.54
C VAL A 132 -0.37 -6.00 -27.40
N ALA A 133 -0.84 -4.78 -27.42
CA ALA A 133 -0.69 -3.83 -26.33
C ALA A 133 -2.04 -3.26 -25.90
N TYR A 134 -2.07 -2.52 -24.84
CA TYR A 134 -3.25 -1.92 -24.25
C TYR A 134 -3.03 -0.43 -24.07
N ARG A 135 -4.06 0.34 -24.37
CA ARG A 135 -4.10 1.78 -24.11
C ARG A 135 -5.40 2.15 -23.41
N VAL A 136 -5.38 3.29 -22.74
CA VAL A 136 -6.56 3.84 -22.09
C VAL A 136 -7.50 4.43 -23.15
N THR A 137 -8.80 4.16 -23.02
CA THR A 137 -9.86 4.76 -23.87
C THR A 137 -10.16 6.19 -23.44
N ARG A 138 -11.01 6.91 -24.19
CA ARG A 138 -11.54 8.22 -23.77
C ARG A 138 -12.31 8.11 -22.44
N ARG A 139 -13.10 7.05 -22.25
CA ARG A 139 -13.79 6.78 -20.98
C ARG A 139 -12.83 6.50 -19.84
N GLY A 140 -11.80 5.68 -20.08
CA GLY A 140 -10.76 5.39 -19.09
C GLY A 140 -9.98 6.62 -18.68
N ARG A 141 -9.70 7.55 -19.60
CA ARG A 141 -9.10 8.84 -19.27
C ARG A 141 -9.97 9.63 -18.31
N ARG A 142 -11.27 9.78 -18.61
CA ARG A 142 -12.21 10.49 -17.71
C ARG A 142 -12.21 9.87 -16.31
N VAL A 143 -12.38 8.55 -16.21
CA VAL A 143 -12.40 7.85 -14.92
C VAL A 143 -11.10 8.07 -14.14
N SER A 144 -9.94 8.00 -14.79
CA SER A 144 -8.67 8.23 -14.09
C SER A 144 -8.43 9.72 -13.74
N ASP A 145 -9.02 10.67 -14.49
CA ASP A 145 -9.03 12.10 -14.13
C ASP A 145 -9.95 12.37 -12.94
N ASP A 146 -11.13 11.73 -12.90
CA ASP A 146 -12.06 11.79 -11.77
C ASP A 146 -11.43 11.22 -10.50
N TYR A 147 -10.71 10.09 -10.61
CA TYR A 147 -9.93 9.54 -9.52
C TYR A 147 -8.89 10.54 -9.00
N ALA A 148 -8.15 11.18 -9.89
CA ALA A 148 -7.14 12.17 -9.50
C ALA A 148 -7.76 13.36 -8.77
N ARG A 149 -8.95 13.84 -9.22
CA ARG A 149 -9.69 14.91 -8.55
C ARG A 149 -10.17 14.48 -7.17
N LEU A 150 -10.81 13.32 -7.05
CA LEU A 150 -11.26 12.78 -5.78
C LEU A 150 -10.11 12.58 -4.79
N ARG A 151 -8.98 12.06 -5.28
CA ARG A 151 -7.76 11.91 -4.50
C ARG A 151 -7.27 13.27 -3.96
N ALA A 152 -7.26 14.30 -4.80
CA ALA A 152 -6.84 15.64 -4.38
C ALA A 152 -7.81 16.23 -3.34
N GLN A 153 -9.11 16.04 -3.52
CA GLN A 153 -10.14 16.59 -2.64
C GLN A 153 -10.23 15.89 -1.28
N VAL A 154 -9.94 14.60 -1.21
CA VAL A 154 -10.10 13.80 0.00
C VAL A 154 -8.75 13.44 0.62
N LEU A 155 -7.93 12.66 -0.09
CA LEU A 155 -6.69 12.13 0.49
C LEU A 155 -5.67 13.23 0.78
N MET A 156 -5.47 14.15 -0.17
CA MET A 156 -4.44 15.20 -0.01
C MET A 156 -4.79 16.21 1.08
N THR A 157 -6.07 16.40 1.39
CA THR A 157 -6.50 17.26 2.51
C THR A 157 -6.27 16.62 3.88
N LEU A 158 -6.22 15.29 3.94
CA LEU A 158 -5.95 14.54 5.18
C LEU A 158 -4.44 14.37 5.45
N ILE A 159 -3.61 14.54 4.43
CA ILE A 159 -2.15 14.51 4.58
C ILE A 159 -1.71 15.90 5.02
N PRO A 160 -1.11 16.06 6.22
CA PRO A 160 -0.62 17.37 6.69
C PRO A 160 0.30 17.99 5.64
N GLU A 161 0.26 19.32 5.51
CA GLU A 161 1.12 20.05 4.58
C GLU A 161 2.57 19.57 4.69
N LEU A 162 3.16 19.26 3.52
CA LEU A 162 4.41 18.50 3.38
C LEU A 162 5.67 19.32 3.73
N GLY A 163 5.70 20.05 4.85
CA GLY A 163 6.95 20.59 5.40
C GLY A 163 7.88 19.44 5.82
N GLU A 164 7.92 19.13 7.11
CA GLU A 164 8.66 17.97 7.62
C GLU A 164 8.08 16.61 7.17
N GLY A 165 6.80 16.57 6.77
CA GLY A 165 6.11 15.36 6.28
C GLY A 165 6.63 14.87 4.93
N GLY A 166 7.17 15.74 4.06
CA GLY A 166 7.73 15.36 2.76
C GLY A 166 8.96 14.46 2.90
N ASP A 167 9.85 14.78 3.82
CA ASP A 167 11.06 13.99 4.10
C ASP A 167 10.70 12.62 4.67
N ARG A 168 9.68 12.55 5.53
CA ARG A 168 9.19 11.27 6.08
C ARG A 168 8.59 10.36 5.02
N ILE A 169 7.80 10.90 4.09
CA ILE A 169 7.22 10.12 2.98
C ILE A 169 8.34 9.65 2.04
N SER A 170 9.32 10.51 1.75
CA SER A 170 10.49 10.14 0.93
C SER A 170 11.33 9.05 1.58
N ALA A 171 11.60 9.14 2.88
CA ALA A 171 12.32 8.10 3.63
C ALA A 171 11.53 6.79 3.69
N ALA A 172 10.21 6.85 3.86
CA ALA A 172 9.34 5.68 3.82
C ALA A 172 9.36 5.01 2.44
N GLN A 173 9.32 5.79 1.35
CA GLN A 173 9.44 5.27 -0.02
C GLN A 173 10.76 4.54 -0.22
N GLN A 174 11.89 5.14 0.19
CA GLN A 174 13.21 4.49 0.09
C GLN A 174 13.28 3.18 0.88
N SER A 175 12.71 3.16 2.10
CA SER A 175 12.64 1.96 2.92
C SER A 175 11.79 0.85 2.26
N LEU A 176 10.65 1.20 1.67
CA LEU A 176 9.79 0.27 0.94
C LEU A 176 10.48 -0.28 -0.31
N ASP A 177 11.20 0.56 -1.07
CA ASP A 177 11.96 0.13 -2.26
C ASP A 177 13.11 -0.82 -1.89
N MET A 178 13.82 -0.54 -0.79
CA MET A 178 14.85 -1.43 -0.26
C MET A 178 14.25 -2.78 0.16
N MET A 179 13.17 -2.77 0.94
CA MET A 179 12.53 -4.00 1.42
C MET A 179 11.93 -4.83 0.28
N ARG A 180 11.37 -4.18 -0.75
CA ARG A 180 10.95 -4.87 -1.97
C ARG A 180 12.09 -5.68 -2.58
N GLY A 181 13.28 -5.08 -2.75
CA GLY A 181 14.45 -5.78 -3.28
C GLY A 181 14.89 -6.96 -2.40
N ILE A 182 14.82 -6.82 -1.07
CA ILE A 182 15.15 -7.88 -0.12
C ILE A 182 14.17 -9.06 -0.26
N TYR A 183 12.86 -8.78 -0.32
CA TYR A 183 11.84 -9.84 -0.49
C TYR A 183 11.95 -10.55 -1.84
N GLU A 184 12.22 -9.82 -2.93
CA GLU A 184 12.46 -10.40 -4.26
C GLU A 184 13.68 -11.36 -4.23
N GLN A 185 14.77 -10.94 -3.61
CA GLN A 185 15.96 -11.77 -3.46
C GLN A 185 15.70 -13.00 -2.59
N ALA A 186 14.99 -12.84 -1.47
CA ALA A 186 14.63 -13.96 -0.61
C ALA A 186 13.73 -14.98 -1.32
N ALA A 187 12.75 -14.51 -2.09
CA ALA A 187 11.90 -15.38 -2.90
C ALA A 187 12.69 -16.16 -3.95
N LEU A 188 13.67 -15.53 -4.60
CA LEU A 188 14.55 -16.18 -5.57
C LEU A 188 15.40 -17.29 -4.91
N VAL A 189 15.98 -17.03 -3.74
CA VAL A 189 16.73 -18.03 -2.97
C VAL A 189 15.85 -19.24 -2.66
N LEU A 190 14.62 -19.04 -2.18
CA LEU A 190 13.70 -20.14 -1.91
C LEU A 190 13.29 -20.92 -3.15
N ALA A 191 13.15 -20.26 -4.29
CA ALA A 191 12.83 -20.91 -5.55
C ALA A 191 13.97 -21.82 -6.04
N THR A 192 15.22 -21.38 -5.87
CA THR A 192 16.40 -22.19 -6.23
C THR A 192 16.56 -23.42 -5.34
N HIS A 193 16.29 -23.31 -4.03
CA HIS A 193 16.32 -24.44 -3.11
C HIS A 193 15.28 -25.51 -3.47
N ARG A 194 14.03 -25.11 -3.73
CA ARG A 194 12.96 -26.05 -4.15
C ARG A 194 13.31 -26.79 -5.45
N GLY A 195 13.94 -26.12 -6.40
CA GLY A 195 14.38 -26.75 -7.64
C GLY A 195 15.46 -27.84 -7.43
N ALA A 196 16.38 -27.61 -6.50
CA ALA A 196 17.42 -28.58 -6.15
C ALA A 196 16.87 -29.82 -5.42
N ASP A 197 15.89 -29.66 -4.54
CA ASP A 197 15.27 -30.77 -3.81
C ASP A 197 14.43 -31.65 -4.74
N ASN A 198 13.63 -31.08 -5.62
CA ASN A 198 12.86 -31.83 -6.62
C ASN A 198 13.76 -32.63 -7.61
N ALA A 199 14.95 -32.12 -7.94
CA ALA A 199 15.90 -32.84 -8.77
C ALA A 199 16.54 -34.05 -8.06
N ARG A 200 16.67 -33.99 -6.73
CA ARG A 200 17.20 -35.09 -5.92
C ARG A 200 16.17 -36.22 -5.69
N GLU A 201 14.90 -35.88 -5.58
CA GLU A 201 13.81 -36.84 -5.41
C GLU A 201 13.46 -37.59 -6.71
N SER A 202 13.88 -37.06 -7.86
CA SER A 202 13.63 -37.64 -9.20
C SER A 202 14.80 -38.50 -9.71
N SER A 203 15.90 -38.68 -8.94
CA SER A 203 17.09 -39.46 -9.27
C SER A 203 17.17 -40.70 -8.41
#